data_bcdf49571c2f9a1ee408253b5d2ef500
#
_entry.id   bcdf49571c2f9a1ee408253b5d2ef500
#
_cell.length_a   1.000
_cell.length_b   1.000
_cell.length_c   1.000
_cell.angle_alpha   90.00
_cell.angle_beta   90.00
_cell.angle_gamma   90.00
#
_symmetry.space_group_name_H-M   'P 1'
#
loop_
_entity.id
_entity.type
_entity.pdbx_description
1 polymer ?
#
loop_
_entity_poly.entity_id
_entity_poly.type
_entity_poly.pdbx_seq_one_letter_code
_entity_poly.pdbx_strand_id
1 'polypeptide(L)'
;VNAQKEGQLIEETKKVTRIVQDILNIVRLHFGVAFDEDSISYNRFYTHLQYFAQRVVMGEVFQTAPDTFLLEQVKGNYPAAFTCANKISTYVGGAHHFQVGTDEIVYLTIHIHRVVQQK
;
A
#
# COMPACT_ATOMS: atom_id res chain seq x y z
N VAL A 1 27.29 2.56 -17.11
CA VAL A 1 27.92 3.43 -16.17
C VAL A 1 26.90 4.41 -15.66
N ASN A 2 27.20 5.71 -15.52
CA ASN A 2 26.27 6.66 -14.91
C ASN A 2 24.97 6.80 -15.67
N ALA A 3 25.00 6.82 -17.00
CA ALA A 3 23.80 6.93 -17.82
C ALA A 3 22.87 5.72 -17.65
N GLN A 4 23.42 4.53 -17.48
CA GLN A 4 22.62 3.32 -17.25
C GLN A 4 21.98 3.34 -15.87
N LYS A 5 22.71 3.82 -14.85
CA LYS A 5 22.17 3.94 -13.50
C LYS A 5 21.07 4.98 -13.44
N GLU A 6 21.24 6.10 -14.13
CA GLU A 6 20.21 7.14 -14.21
C GLU A 6 18.94 6.62 -14.90
N GLY A 7 19.10 5.90 -16.02
CA GLY A 7 17.98 5.30 -16.72
C GLY A 7 17.23 4.28 -15.86
N GLN A 8 17.97 3.44 -15.13
CA GLN A 8 17.40 2.45 -14.23
C GLN A 8 16.66 3.12 -13.07
N LEU A 9 17.25 4.17 -12.50
CA LEU A 9 16.62 4.93 -11.41
C LEU A 9 15.32 5.60 -11.86
N ILE A 10 15.31 6.16 -13.08
CA ILE A 10 14.10 6.75 -13.65
C ILE A 10 13.00 5.69 -13.80
N GLU A 11 13.35 4.51 -14.31
CA GLU A 11 12.37 3.42 -14.47
C GLU A 11 11.84 2.93 -13.14
N GLU A 12 12.68 2.83 -12.11
CA GLU A 12 12.26 2.45 -10.77
C GLU A 12 11.31 3.49 -10.18
N THR A 13 11.61 4.77 -10.36
CA THR A 13 10.75 5.86 -9.90
C THR A 13 9.38 5.82 -10.58
N LYS A 14 9.33 5.54 -11.87
CA LYS A 14 8.08 5.39 -12.61
C LYS A 14 7.26 4.23 -12.05
N LYS A 15 7.90 3.10 -11.76
CA LYS A 15 7.22 1.93 -11.19
C LYS A 15 6.64 2.24 -9.82
N VAL A 16 7.42 2.91 -8.96
CA VAL A 16 6.95 3.33 -7.63
C VAL A 16 5.71 4.21 -7.77
N THR A 17 5.78 5.23 -8.62
CA THR A 17 4.67 6.14 -8.85
C THR A 17 3.43 5.39 -9.33
N ARG A 18 3.61 4.45 -10.26
CA ARG A 18 2.52 3.65 -10.81
C ARG A 18 1.85 2.81 -9.74
N ILE A 19 2.64 2.15 -8.90
CA ILE A 19 2.11 1.33 -7.81
C ILE A 19 1.31 2.18 -6.83
N VAL A 20 1.84 3.35 -6.43
CA VAL A 20 1.14 4.25 -5.52
C VAL A 20 -0.19 4.68 -6.12
N GLN A 21 -0.20 5.11 -7.39
CA GLN A 21 -1.43 5.54 -8.05
C GLN A 21 -2.45 4.41 -8.18
N ASP A 22 -1.99 3.21 -8.53
CA ASP A 22 -2.87 2.05 -8.65
C ASP A 22 -3.52 1.71 -7.30
N ILE A 23 -2.74 1.75 -6.21
CA ILE A 23 -3.26 1.47 -4.87
C ILE A 23 -4.28 2.54 -4.46
N LEU A 24 -3.96 3.82 -4.67
CA LEU A 24 -4.90 4.90 -4.36
C LEU A 24 -6.21 4.74 -5.15
N ASN A 25 -6.12 4.34 -6.40
CA ASN A 25 -7.30 4.08 -7.23
C ASN A 25 -8.11 2.90 -6.70
N ILE A 26 -7.46 1.83 -6.25
CA ILE A 26 -8.16 0.68 -5.66
C ILE A 26 -8.97 1.13 -4.45
N VAL A 27 -8.36 1.91 -3.56
CA VAL A 27 -9.04 2.40 -2.35
C VAL A 27 -10.21 3.32 -2.71
N ARG A 28 -9.95 4.29 -3.58
CA ARG A 28 -10.96 5.27 -3.99
C ARG A 28 -12.16 4.60 -4.63
N LEU A 29 -11.93 3.64 -5.52
CA LEU A 29 -12.99 2.93 -6.20
C LEU A 29 -13.72 1.96 -5.27
N HIS A 30 -13.00 1.30 -4.36
CA HIS A 30 -13.60 0.36 -3.42
C HIS A 30 -14.60 1.06 -2.50
N PHE A 31 -14.28 2.24 -2.03
CA PHE A 31 -15.12 2.99 -1.08
C PHE A 31 -15.99 4.05 -1.76
N GLY A 32 -15.74 4.36 -3.03
CA GLY A 32 -16.48 5.40 -3.73
C GLY A 32 -16.27 6.79 -3.11
N VAL A 33 -15.04 7.09 -2.67
CA VAL A 33 -14.71 8.34 -1.98
C VAL A 33 -13.69 9.16 -2.75
N ALA A 34 -13.69 10.47 -2.51
CA ALA A 34 -12.62 11.35 -2.92
C ALA A 34 -11.73 11.62 -1.71
N PHE A 35 -10.42 11.63 -1.91
CA PHE A 35 -9.49 11.91 -0.83
C PHE A 35 -9.36 13.41 -0.57
N ASP A 36 -9.30 13.78 0.71
CA ASP A 36 -8.87 15.12 1.10
C ASP A 36 -7.34 15.11 1.14
N GLU A 37 -6.72 15.61 0.07
CA GLU A 37 -5.26 15.56 -0.08
C GLU A 37 -4.52 16.50 0.87
N ASP A 38 -5.23 17.39 1.55
CA ASP A 38 -4.65 18.27 2.56
C ASP A 38 -4.70 17.66 3.96
N SER A 39 -5.35 16.52 4.13
CA SER A 39 -5.49 15.89 5.43
C SER A 39 -4.21 15.19 5.87
N ILE A 40 -4.03 15.11 7.19
CA ILE A 40 -2.90 14.38 7.79
C ILE A 40 -2.99 12.91 7.45
N SER A 41 -4.19 12.32 7.51
CA SER A 41 -4.39 10.91 7.22
C SER A 41 -4.03 10.55 5.78
N TYR A 42 -4.40 11.41 4.82
CA TYR A 42 -4.03 11.19 3.42
C TYR A 42 -2.51 11.27 3.24
N ASN A 43 -1.87 12.29 3.81
CA ASN A 43 -0.43 12.47 3.67
C ASN A 43 0.36 11.33 4.30
N ARG A 44 -0.08 10.82 5.44
CA ARG A 44 0.54 9.65 6.08
C ARG A 44 0.37 8.40 5.22
N PHE A 45 -0.82 8.19 4.68
CA PHE A 45 -1.10 7.06 3.81
C PHE A 45 -0.24 7.13 2.54
N TYR A 46 -0.20 8.30 1.90
CA TYR A 46 0.61 8.50 0.69
C TYR A 46 2.09 8.21 0.95
N THR A 47 2.63 8.74 2.03
CA THR A 47 4.04 8.49 2.41
C THR A 47 4.30 7.02 2.65
N HIS A 48 3.40 6.35 3.37
CA HIS A 48 3.53 4.91 3.61
C HIS A 48 3.51 4.13 2.29
N LEU A 49 2.63 4.50 1.37
CA LEU A 49 2.53 3.84 0.07
C LEU A 49 3.80 4.02 -0.76
N GLN A 50 4.46 5.18 -0.67
CA GLN A 50 5.73 5.40 -1.36
C GLN A 50 6.79 4.42 -0.87
N TYR A 51 6.94 4.27 0.44
CA TYR A 51 7.90 3.31 1.01
C TYR A 51 7.53 1.88 0.69
N PHE A 52 6.27 1.54 0.77
CA PHE A 52 5.79 0.21 0.40
C PHE A 52 6.09 -0.10 -1.07
N ALA A 53 5.78 0.83 -1.97
CA ALA A 53 6.03 0.65 -3.39
C ALA A 53 7.52 0.49 -3.70
N GLN A 54 8.39 1.22 -2.98
CA GLN A 54 9.83 1.06 -3.12
C GLN A 54 10.27 -0.36 -2.76
N ARG A 55 9.74 -0.91 -1.67
CA ARG A 55 10.05 -2.30 -1.28
C ARG A 55 9.58 -3.29 -2.34
N VAL A 56 8.40 -3.05 -2.91
CA VAL A 56 7.87 -3.92 -3.98
C VAL A 56 8.81 -3.90 -5.19
N VAL A 57 9.22 -2.72 -5.63
CA VAL A 57 10.10 -2.57 -6.79
C VAL A 57 11.47 -3.20 -6.54
N MET A 58 11.99 -3.04 -5.33
CA MET A 58 13.30 -3.59 -4.94
C MET A 58 13.23 -5.09 -4.61
N GLY A 59 12.03 -5.64 -4.47
CA GLY A 59 11.87 -7.04 -4.08
C GLY A 59 12.28 -7.33 -2.65
N GLU A 60 12.28 -6.31 -1.78
CA GLU A 60 12.70 -6.47 -0.40
C GLU A 60 11.58 -7.08 0.44
N VAL A 61 11.85 -8.25 0.99
CA VAL A 61 10.90 -8.93 1.88
C VAL A 61 11.49 -8.92 3.29
N PHE A 62 10.79 -8.27 4.20
CA PHE A 62 11.14 -8.34 5.62
C PHE A 62 10.41 -9.52 6.23
N GLN A 63 11.17 -10.52 6.67
CA GLN A 63 10.58 -11.68 7.32
C GLN A 63 10.42 -11.39 8.80
N THR A 64 9.22 -10.98 9.17
CA THR A 64 8.83 -10.90 10.57
C THR A 64 7.89 -12.05 10.87
N ALA A 65 7.90 -12.50 12.13
CA ALA A 65 6.95 -13.51 12.57
C ALA A 65 5.53 -12.96 12.41
N PRO A 66 4.60 -13.72 11.83
CA PRO A 66 3.24 -13.22 11.65
C PRO A 66 2.59 -12.92 12.99
N ASP A 67 2.03 -11.73 13.15
CA ASP A 67 1.21 -11.38 14.31
C ASP A 67 -0.24 -11.65 13.98
N THR A 68 -0.67 -12.89 14.20
CA THR A 68 -2.05 -13.31 13.90
C THR A 68 -3.06 -12.63 14.81
N PHE A 69 -2.66 -12.29 16.03
CA PHE A 69 -3.54 -11.58 16.96
C PHE A 69 -3.90 -10.20 16.40
N LEU A 70 -2.89 -9.44 16.00
CA LEU A 70 -3.11 -8.09 15.47
C LEU A 70 -3.89 -8.15 14.15
N LEU A 71 -3.60 -9.12 13.30
CA LEU A 71 -4.34 -9.33 12.05
C LEU A 71 -5.82 -9.55 12.31
N GLU A 72 -6.16 -10.42 13.28
CA GLU A 72 -7.55 -10.69 13.64
C GLU A 72 -8.22 -9.44 14.23
N GLN A 73 -7.47 -8.63 15.00
CA GLN A 73 -7.99 -7.40 15.57
C GLN A 73 -8.41 -6.41 14.47
N VAL A 74 -7.55 -6.16 13.48
CA VAL A 74 -7.89 -5.21 12.41
C VAL A 74 -8.98 -5.76 11.50
N LYS A 75 -9.00 -7.06 11.26
CA LYS A 75 -10.06 -7.72 10.49
C LYS A 75 -11.42 -7.53 11.17
N GLY A 76 -11.48 -7.73 12.49
CA GLY A 76 -12.71 -7.58 13.26
C GLY A 76 -13.16 -6.15 13.41
N ASN A 77 -12.22 -5.23 13.64
CA ASN A 77 -12.54 -3.82 13.89
C ASN A 77 -12.78 -3.01 12.62
N TYR A 78 -12.08 -3.37 11.51
CA TYR A 78 -12.12 -2.61 10.26
C TYR A 78 -12.32 -3.55 9.07
N PRO A 79 -13.46 -4.28 9.02
CA PRO A 79 -13.64 -5.33 8.00
C PRO A 79 -13.63 -4.79 6.56
N ALA A 80 -14.20 -3.62 6.31
CA ALA A 80 -14.20 -3.04 4.97
C ALA A 80 -12.80 -2.65 4.52
N ALA A 81 -12.03 -2.03 5.41
CA ALA A 81 -10.64 -1.67 5.12
C ALA A 81 -9.77 -2.90 4.95
N PHE A 82 -10.01 -3.94 5.74
CA PHE A 82 -9.30 -5.20 5.62
C PHE A 82 -9.55 -5.86 4.26
N THR A 83 -10.80 -5.88 3.80
CA THR A 83 -11.14 -6.41 2.48
C THR A 83 -10.41 -5.63 1.38
N CYS A 84 -10.36 -4.31 1.50
CA CYS A 84 -9.64 -3.46 0.55
C CYS A 84 -8.13 -3.75 0.57
N ALA A 85 -7.55 -3.91 1.76
CA ALA A 85 -6.12 -4.25 1.90
C ALA A 85 -5.80 -5.58 1.21
N ASN A 86 -6.72 -6.56 1.28
CA ASN A 86 -6.54 -7.82 0.58
C ASN A 86 -6.62 -7.67 -0.95
N LYS A 87 -7.45 -6.75 -1.45
CA LYS A 87 -7.46 -6.43 -2.89
C LYS A 87 -6.11 -5.87 -3.33
N ILE A 88 -5.52 -5.00 -2.51
CA ILE A 88 -4.19 -4.44 -2.78
C ILE A 88 -3.15 -5.56 -2.81
N SER A 89 -3.21 -6.47 -1.84
CA SER A 89 -2.31 -7.64 -1.78
C SER A 89 -2.42 -8.49 -3.04
N THR A 90 -3.64 -8.74 -3.51
CA THR A 90 -3.89 -9.51 -4.73
C THR A 90 -3.32 -8.79 -5.96
N TYR A 91 -3.53 -7.48 -6.05
CA TYR A 91 -2.97 -6.68 -7.13
C TYR A 91 -1.45 -6.75 -7.16
N VAL A 92 -0.81 -6.51 -6.02
CA VAL A 92 0.65 -6.52 -5.92
C VAL A 92 1.20 -7.91 -6.22
N GLY A 93 0.56 -8.96 -5.72
CA GLY A 93 0.96 -10.34 -5.99
C GLY A 93 0.87 -10.71 -7.46
N GLY A 94 -0.20 -10.29 -8.13
CA GLY A 94 -0.42 -10.61 -9.54
C GLY A 94 0.39 -9.76 -10.49
N ALA A 95 0.43 -8.44 -10.27
CA ALA A 95 1.06 -7.51 -11.19
C ALA A 95 2.57 -7.37 -10.97
N HIS A 96 3.04 -7.54 -9.74
CA HIS A 96 4.43 -7.28 -9.39
C HIS A 96 5.13 -8.49 -8.77
N HIS A 97 4.45 -9.62 -8.64
CA HIS A 97 5.01 -10.88 -8.09
C HIS A 97 5.65 -10.68 -6.72
N PHE A 98 5.04 -9.83 -5.89
CA PHE A 98 5.52 -9.52 -4.55
C PHE A 98 4.48 -9.98 -3.53
N GLN A 99 4.91 -10.80 -2.58
CA GLN A 99 4.01 -11.26 -1.52
C GLN A 99 3.95 -10.25 -0.39
N VAL A 100 2.76 -9.71 -0.14
CA VAL A 100 2.53 -8.72 0.91
C VAL A 100 2.46 -9.44 2.24
N GLY A 101 3.33 -9.05 3.18
CA GLY A 101 3.39 -9.66 4.51
C GLY A 101 2.23 -9.24 5.40
N THR A 102 2.06 -9.99 6.49
CA THR A 102 1.00 -9.74 7.48
C THR A 102 1.10 -8.34 8.07
N ASP A 103 2.31 -7.89 8.39
CA ASP A 103 2.52 -6.55 8.96
C ASP A 103 2.03 -5.45 8.01
N GLU A 104 2.30 -5.62 6.72
CA GLU A 104 1.84 -4.65 5.72
C GLU A 104 0.32 -4.66 5.58
N ILE A 105 -0.31 -5.83 5.64
CA ILE A 105 -1.77 -5.93 5.61
C ILE A 105 -2.38 -5.16 6.78
N VAL A 106 -1.80 -5.32 7.97
CA VAL A 106 -2.26 -4.59 9.17
C VAL A 106 -2.11 -3.08 8.97
N TYR A 107 -0.95 -2.65 8.50
CA TYR A 107 -0.69 -1.23 8.25
C TYR A 107 -1.63 -0.65 7.21
N LEU A 108 -1.78 -1.34 6.09
CA LEU A 108 -2.69 -0.90 5.03
C LEU A 108 -4.12 -0.77 5.55
N THR A 109 -4.58 -1.76 6.30
CA THR A 109 -5.93 -1.75 6.87
C THR A 109 -6.16 -0.52 7.74
N ILE A 110 -5.24 -0.22 8.66
CA ILE A 110 -5.37 0.92 9.57
C ILE A 110 -5.35 2.23 8.79
N HIS A 111 -4.43 2.39 7.86
CA HIS A 111 -4.32 3.63 7.07
C HIS A 111 -5.54 3.82 6.16
N ILE A 112 -6.01 2.77 5.54
CA ILE A 112 -7.21 2.82 4.70
C ILE A 112 -8.41 3.26 5.54
N HIS A 113 -8.60 2.64 6.70
CA HIS A 113 -9.69 3.02 7.58
C HIS A 113 -9.65 4.51 7.93
N ARG A 114 -8.47 5.03 8.29
CA ARG A 114 -8.31 6.43 8.68
C ARG A 114 -8.58 7.37 7.51
N VAL A 115 -8.07 7.05 6.32
CA VAL A 115 -8.19 7.95 5.17
C VAL A 115 -9.62 8.02 4.63
N VAL A 116 -10.37 6.92 4.71
CA VAL A 116 -11.76 6.89 4.22
C VAL A 116 -12.76 7.43 5.22
N GLN A 117 -12.39 7.57 6.49
CA GLN A 117 -13.25 8.13 7.54
C GLN A 117 -13.28 9.66 7.52
N GLN A 118 -12.37 10.28 6.80
CA GLN A 118 -12.31 11.74 6.75
C GLN A 118 -13.38 12.30 5.82
N LYS A 119 -14.13 13.26 6.33
CA LYS A 119 -15.17 13.96 5.59
C LYS A 119 -14.78 15.41 5.39
#